data_3c6c95d6767a7a52b74d9b48fc7130e8
#
_entry.id   3c6c95d6767a7a52b74d9b48fc7130e8
#
_cell.length_a   1.000
_cell.length_b   1.000
_cell.length_c   1.000
_cell.angle_alpha   90.00
_cell.angle_beta   90.00
_cell.angle_gamma   90.00
#
_symmetry.space_group_name_H-M   'P 1'
#
loop_
_entity.id
_entity.type
_entity.pdbx_description
1 polymer ?
#
loop_
_entity_poly.entity_id
_entity_poly.type
_entity_poly.pdbx_seq_one_letter_code
_entity_poly.pdbx_strand_id
1 'polypeptide(L)'
;GGLAACPLARRRPSVFRRVFGSVGTFVAMRGGDGYPALVRKTEPKPLRIFLHDGRNDAWNPLFGHWFDYNQLMESALRFAGYDVAHSWDDGGHSIRGGIREFPKAMEWLWRDWTEPLSAGRSQNDMLQSLVVEGEGWKVAGGKVEFPDHSLMKTSEGFVFGENGGQSTAISPDHRVLVEAERNSDWLVAGIVAADGSVACRQRFYWLHNVEHCADTTVRQMTFDIRGNLFVATNMGVQVCDQNGRVRAILPLPGGAAVEAMKLIGDRLYAKSGATVYVRRLKTVGCSPSESPFKPVSQGQG
;
A
#
# COMPACT_ATOMS: atom_id res chain seq x y z
N GLY A 1 3.01 -22.40 4.92
CA GLY A 1 4.16 -22.41 4.05
C GLY A 1 4.29 -21.18 3.17
N GLY A 2 3.96 -21.28 1.88
CA GLY A 2 4.22 -20.23 0.89
C GLY A 2 3.59 -18.87 1.18
N LEU A 3 2.37 -18.83 1.74
CA LEU A 3 1.74 -17.58 2.15
C LEU A 3 2.56 -16.82 3.21
N ALA A 4 3.15 -17.51 4.19
CA ALA A 4 3.92 -16.86 5.23
C ALA A 4 5.31 -16.41 4.75
N ALA A 5 5.93 -17.12 3.84
CA ALA A 5 7.29 -16.85 3.36
C ALA A 5 7.38 -15.53 2.58
N CYS A 6 6.45 -15.27 1.66
CA CYS A 6 6.44 -14.04 0.86
C CYS A 6 6.26 -12.77 1.71
N PRO A 7 5.25 -12.64 2.61
CA PRO A 7 5.11 -11.49 3.49
C PRO A 7 6.30 -11.29 4.43
N LEU A 8 6.85 -12.38 4.99
CA LEU A 8 8.01 -12.29 5.88
C LEU A 8 9.22 -11.71 5.14
N ALA A 9 9.53 -12.22 3.94
CA ALA A 9 10.63 -11.72 3.12
C ALA A 9 10.41 -10.24 2.72
N ARG A 10 9.18 -9.86 2.35
CA ARG A 10 8.84 -8.48 2.02
C ARG A 10 8.97 -7.52 3.19
N ARG A 11 8.67 -7.97 4.43
CA ARG A 11 8.83 -7.17 5.65
C ARG A 11 10.29 -7.10 6.13
N ARG A 12 11.09 -8.12 5.85
CA ARG A 12 12.49 -8.24 6.29
C ARG A 12 13.44 -8.51 5.12
N PRO A 13 13.47 -7.64 4.07
CA PRO A 13 14.27 -7.88 2.88
C PRO A 13 15.79 -7.79 3.14
N SER A 14 16.21 -7.23 4.26
CA SER A 14 17.61 -7.26 4.69
C SER A 14 18.07 -8.63 5.17
N VAL A 15 17.14 -9.50 5.59
CA VAL A 15 17.40 -10.83 6.14
C VAL A 15 17.03 -11.92 5.13
N PHE A 16 15.83 -11.84 4.57
CA PHE A 16 15.28 -12.84 3.67
C PHE A 16 15.17 -12.25 2.26
N ARG A 17 15.98 -12.74 1.32
CA ARG A 17 16.02 -12.21 -0.04
C ARG A 17 15.63 -13.23 -1.11
N ARG A 18 15.54 -14.51 -0.75
CA ARG A 18 15.20 -15.60 -1.66
C ARG A 18 14.06 -16.41 -1.07
N VAL A 19 13.02 -16.63 -1.86
CA VAL A 19 11.80 -17.30 -1.41
C VAL A 19 11.50 -18.46 -2.35
N PHE A 20 11.36 -19.65 -1.78
CA PHE A 20 10.76 -20.79 -2.43
C PHE A 20 9.35 -21.00 -1.85
N GLY A 21 8.32 -20.84 -2.66
CA GLY A 21 6.94 -21.09 -2.31
C GLY A 21 6.40 -22.31 -3.04
N SER A 22 6.02 -23.35 -2.32
CA SER A 22 5.35 -24.52 -2.89
C SER A 22 3.93 -24.61 -2.33
N VAL A 23 2.96 -24.83 -3.20
CA VAL A 23 1.52 -24.94 -2.89
C VAL A 23 1.04 -23.80 -2.00
N GLY A 24 1.27 -22.57 -2.44
CA GLY A 24 1.00 -21.36 -1.65
C GLY A 24 -0.49 -21.16 -1.41
N THR A 25 -0.91 -20.91 -0.17
CA THR A 25 -2.32 -20.67 0.20
C THR A 25 -2.66 -19.20 -0.04
N PHE A 26 -2.78 -18.80 -1.30
CA PHE A 26 -3.20 -17.45 -1.69
C PHE A 26 -4.72 -17.36 -1.98
N VAL A 27 -5.47 -18.40 -1.69
CA VAL A 27 -6.93 -18.47 -1.84
C VAL A 27 -7.65 -17.60 -0.80
N ALA A 28 -8.97 -17.44 -0.93
CA ALA A 28 -9.84 -16.65 -0.04
C ALA A 28 -9.94 -17.25 1.37
N MET A 29 -8.77 -17.51 1.97
CA MET A 29 -8.62 -18.05 3.32
C MET A 29 -7.68 -17.15 4.10
N ARG A 30 -8.15 -16.64 5.24
CA ARG A 30 -7.37 -15.76 6.14
C ARG A 30 -6.68 -14.59 5.40
N GLY A 31 -7.37 -13.95 4.46
CA GLY A 31 -6.87 -12.81 3.70
C GLY A 31 -5.78 -13.15 2.68
N GLY A 32 -5.59 -14.43 2.35
CA GLY A 32 -4.59 -14.86 1.35
C GLY A 32 -4.83 -14.27 -0.03
N ASP A 33 -6.08 -14.15 -0.43
CA ASP A 33 -6.55 -13.58 -1.69
C ASP A 33 -6.28 -12.07 -1.83
N GLY A 34 -6.08 -11.36 -0.74
CA GLY A 34 -5.71 -9.95 -0.75
C GLY A 34 -4.25 -9.69 -1.17
N TYR A 35 -3.36 -10.68 -1.03
CA TYR A 35 -1.92 -10.48 -1.28
C TYR A 35 -1.56 -10.10 -2.72
N PRO A 36 -2.13 -10.67 -3.78
CA PRO A 36 -1.85 -10.23 -5.15
C PRO A 36 -2.15 -8.75 -5.36
N ALA A 37 -3.26 -8.24 -4.82
CA ALA A 37 -3.61 -6.82 -4.89
C ALA A 37 -2.61 -5.95 -4.13
N LEU A 38 -2.20 -6.35 -2.92
CA LEU A 38 -1.21 -5.63 -2.11
C LEU A 38 0.16 -5.60 -2.78
N VAL A 39 0.59 -6.70 -3.39
CA VAL A 39 1.85 -6.77 -4.16
C VAL A 39 1.85 -5.77 -5.30
N ARG A 40 0.76 -5.68 -6.07
CA ARG A 40 0.63 -4.73 -7.19
C ARG A 40 0.68 -3.26 -6.77
N LYS A 41 0.29 -2.96 -5.53
CA LYS A 41 0.16 -1.59 -5.00
C LYS A 41 1.37 -1.13 -4.18
N THR A 42 2.34 -2.00 -3.92
CA THR A 42 3.52 -1.67 -3.13
C THR A 42 4.79 -1.72 -3.97
N GLU A 43 5.77 -0.90 -3.61
CA GLU A 43 7.09 -0.93 -4.25
C GLU A 43 7.73 -2.31 -4.08
N PRO A 44 8.36 -2.85 -5.15
CA PRO A 44 9.09 -4.11 -5.06
C PRO A 44 10.26 -4.00 -4.08
N LYS A 45 10.59 -5.13 -3.48
CA LYS A 45 11.77 -5.30 -2.63
C LYS A 45 12.83 -6.14 -3.37
N PRO A 46 14.09 -6.08 -2.99
CA PRO A 46 15.17 -6.86 -3.60
C PRO A 46 15.02 -8.34 -3.23
N LEU A 47 14.02 -8.98 -3.78
CA LEU A 47 13.68 -10.38 -3.56
C LEU A 47 13.67 -11.15 -4.87
N ARG A 48 14.11 -12.40 -4.79
CA ARG A 48 13.97 -13.41 -5.84
C ARG A 48 13.03 -14.49 -5.35
N ILE A 49 12.03 -14.84 -6.15
CA ILE A 49 10.91 -15.68 -5.71
C ILE A 49 10.71 -16.81 -6.74
N PHE A 50 10.73 -18.05 -6.28
CA PHE A 50 10.38 -19.21 -7.08
C PHE A 50 9.08 -19.82 -6.55
N LEU A 51 8.08 -19.96 -7.41
CA LEU A 51 6.79 -20.54 -7.07
C LEU A 51 6.66 -21.94 -7.70
N HIS A 52 6.10 -22.85 -6.95
CA HIS A 52 5.74 -24.18 -7.43
C HIS A 52 4.30 -24.49 -7.04
N ASP A 53 3.54 -25.04 -7.98
CA ASP A 53 2.21 -25.60 -7.72
C ASP A 53 1.84 -26.65 -8.77
N GLY A 54 0.84 -27.47 -8.47
CA GLY A 54 0.29 -28.45 -9.37
C GLY A 54 -1.03 -27.99 -9.99
N ARG A 55 -1.24 -28.24 -11.30
CA ARG A 55 -2.47 -27.87 -12.01
C ARG A 55 -3.72 -28.56 -11.44
N ASN A 56 -3.55 -29.71 -10.80
CA ASN A 56 -4.63 -30.44 -10.13
C ASN A 56 -4.62 -30.19 -8.61
N ASP A 57 -4.15 -29.00 -8.16
CA ASP A 57 -4.22 -28.62 -6.75
C ASP A 57 -5.68 -28.47 -6.27
N ALA A 58 -5.83 -28.40 -4.95
CA ALA A 58 -7.13 -28.38 -4.29
C ALA A 58 -8.03 -27.27 -4.82
N TRP A 59 -9.27 -27.65 -5.11
CA TRP A 59 -10.37 -26.74 -5.33
C TRP A 59 -11.36 -26.80 -4.17
N ASN A 60 -11.82 -25.66 -3.71
CA ASN A 60 -12.79 -25.56 -2.64
C ASN A 60 -13.87 -24.52 -3.00
N PRO A 61 -15.16 -24.84 -2.91
CA PRO A 61 -16.23 -23.92 -3.30
C PRO A 61 -16.29 -22.64 -2.47
N LEU A 62 -15.73 -22.62 -1.27
CA LEU A 62 -15.70 -21.44 -0.39
C LEU A 62 -14.43 -20.62 -0.55
N PHE A 63 -13.29 -21.26 -0.85
CA PHE A 63 -11.98 -20.61 -0.86
C PHE A 63 -11.38 -20.43 -2.24
N GLY A 64 -11.86 -21.17 -3.25
CA GLY A 64 -11.36 -21.12 -4.62
C GLY A 64 -10.33 -22.21 -4.92
N HIS A 65 -9.63 -22.06 -6.04
CA HIS A 65 -8.65 -23.01 -6.57
C HIS A 65 -7.22 -22.57 -6.27
N TRP A 66 -6.45 -23.39 -5.58
CA TRP A 66 -5.07 -23.01 -5.17
C TRP A 66 -4.18 -22.69 -6.36
N PHE A 67 -4.23 -23.47 -7.43
CA PHE A 67 -3.40 -23.23 -8.61
C PHE A 67 -3.70 -21.87 -9.27
N ASP A 68 -4.97 -21.51 -9.44
CA ASP A 68 -5.36 -20.21 -10.04
C ASP A 68 -4.85 -19.05 -9.21
N TYR A 69 -4.92 -19.13 -7.89
CA TYR A 69 -4.41 -18.10 -7.00
C TYR A 69 -2.88 -18.02 -6.96
N ASN A 70 -2.16 -19.14 -7.14
CA ASN A 70 -0.71 -19.12 -7.30
C ASN A 70 -0.31 -18.46 -8.63
N GLN A 71 -1.04 -18.69 -9.72
CA GLN A 71 -0.85 -17.98 -10.98
C GLN A 71 -1.17 -16.48 -10.85
N LEU A 72 -2.24 -16.12 -10.14
CA LEU A 72 -2.58 -14.73 -9.85
C LEU A 72 -1.47 -14.03 -9.04
N MET A 73 -0.91 -14.72 -8.06
CA MET A 73 0.22 -14.21 -7.27
C MET A 73 1.47 -14.03 -8.11
N GLU A 74 1.81 -14.98 -8.99
CA GLU A 74 2.93 -14.84 -9.93
C GLU A 74 2.75 -13.64 -10.85
N SER A 75 1.56 -13.49 -11.44
CA SER A 75 1.21 -12.35 -12.28
C SER A 75 1.36 -11.02 -11.52
N ALA A 76 0.98 -10.98 -10.24
CA ALA A 76 1.14 -9.79 -9.40
C ALA A 76 2.63 -9.47 -9.12
N LEU A 77 3.44 -10.49 -8.84
CA LEU A 77 4.87 -10.34 -8.63
C LEU A 77 5.58 -9.82 -9.89
N ARG A 78 5.26 -10.36 -11.08
CA ARG A 78 5.80 -9.87 -12.36
C ARG A 78 5.42 -8.42 -12.62
N PHE A 79 4.15 -8.07 -12.44
CA PHE A 79 3.65 -6.70 -12.58
C PHE A 79 4.38 -5.73 -11.63
N ALA A 80 4.61 -6.16 -10.39
CA ALA A 80 5.33 -5.36 -9.41
C ALA A 80 6.85 -5.31 -9.64
N GLY A 81 7.39 -6.03 -10.64
CA GLY A 81 8.81 -5.99 -11.00
C GLY A 81 9.70 -6.89 -10.16
N TYR A 82 9.15 -7.92 -9.52
CA TYR A 82 9.97 -8.92 -8.81
C TYR A 82 10.68 -9.86 -9.80
N ASP A 83 11.86 -10.32 -9.42
CA ASP A 83 12.56 -11.43 -10.09
C ASP A 83 11.86 -12.74 -9.66
N VAL A 84 10.99 -13.25 -10.54
CA VAL A 84 10.12 -14.40 -10.27
C VAL A 84 10.19 -15.46 -11.35
N ALA A 85 10.30 -16.72 -10.95
CA ALA A 85 10.11 -17.88 -11.79
C ALA A 85 9.11 -18.86 -11.15
N HIS A 86 8.65 -19.78 -11.97
CA HIS A 86 7.74 -20.83 -11.49
C HIS A 86 8.06 -22.19 -12.12
N SER A 87 7.52 -23.24 -11.49
CA SER A 87 7.35 -24.56 -12.06
C SER A 87 5.92 -25.03 -11.77
N TRP A 88 5.15 -25.23 -12.83
CA TRP A 88 3.78 -25.74 -12.76
C TRP A 88 3.77 -27.19 -13.28
N ASP A 89 3.46 -28.15 -12.38
CA ASP A 89 3.33 -29.56 -12.75
C ASP A 89 1.86 -30.03 -12.79
N ASP A 90 1.63 -31.30 -13.03
CA ASP A 90 0.30 -31.90 -13.05
C ASP A 90 -0.09 -32.55 -11.70
N GLY A 91 0.64 -32.21 -10.63
CA GLY A 91 0.36 -32.68 -9.27
C GLY A 91 -0.85 -32.01 -8.64
N GLY A 92 -1.22 -32.50 -7.45
CA GLY A 92 -2.22 -31.91 -6.58
C GLY A 92 -1.60 -31.21 -5.37
N HIS A 93 -2.41 -30.91 -4.34
CA HIS A 93 -1.99 -30.25 -3.11
C HIS A 93 -1.01 -31.12 -2.29
N SER A 94 0.23 -31.20 -2.74
CA SER A 94 1.24 -32.06 -2.13
C SER A 94 2.64 -31.43 -2.16
N ILE A 95 3.36 -31.56 -1.05
CA ILE A 95 4.75 -31.16 -0.95
C ILE A 95 5.67 -31.99 -1.87
N ARG A 96 5.23 -33.15 -2.36
CA ARG A 96 6.08 -34.06 -3.20
C ARG A 96 6.57 -33.36 -4.47
N GLY A 97 5.69 -32.60 -5.14
CA GLY A 97 6.09 -31.79 -6.29
C GLY A 97 7.15 -30.76 -5.94
N GLY A 98 6.92 -30.03 -4.85
CA GLY A 98 7.88 -29.07 -4.35
C GLY A 98 9.25 -29.67 -4.00
N ILE A 99 9.28 -30.87 -3.40
CA ILE A 99 10.55 -31.59 -3.10
C ILE A 99 11.27 -31.94 -4.42
N ARG A 100 10.55 -32.42 -5.43
CA ARG A 100 11.12 -32.74 -6.74
C ARG A 100 11.73 -31.52 -7.44
N GLU A 101 11.04 -30.37 -7.36
CA GLU A 101 11.46 -29.13 -8.00
C GLU A 101 12.51 -28.35 -7.17
N PHE A 102 12.71 -28.71 -5.89
CA PHE A 102 13.56 -27.98 -4.97
C PHE A 102 15.00 -27.79 -5.47
N PRO A 103 15.71 -28.80 -6.02
CA PRO A 103 17.07 -28.60 -6.53
C PRO A 103 17.12 -27.52 -7.62
N LYS A 104 16.24 -27.60 -8.62
CA LYS A 104 16.13 -26.62 -9.71
C LYS A 104 15.77 -25.22 -9.18
N ALA A 105 14.85 -25.15 -8.21
CA ALA A 105 14.49 -23.90 -7.56
C ALA A 105 15.69 -23.28 -6.83
N MET A 106 16.51 -24.10 -6.15
CA MET A 106 17.71 -23.61 -5.46
C MET A 106 18.77 -23.12 -6.45
N GLU A 107 19.04 -23.84 -7.53
CA GLU A 107 19.94 -23.37 -8.59
C GLU A 107 19.49 -22.01 -9.14
N TRP A 108 18.19 -21.85 -9.42
CA TRP A 108 17.64 -20.61 -9.94
C TRP A 108 17.67 -19.48 -8.90
N LEU A 109 17.30 -19.74 -7.66
CA LEU A 109 17.27 -18.76 -6.58
C LEU A 109 18.67 -18.26 -6.22
N TRP A 110 19.70 -19.13 -6.31
CA TRP A 110 21.07 -18.82 -5.93
C TRP A 110 21.98 -18.55 -7.12
N ARG A 111 21.41 -18.48 -8.35
CA ARG A 111 22.18 -17.99 -9.50
C ARG A 111 22.74 -16.61 -9.17
N ASP A 112 23.94 -16.33 -9.62
CA ASP A 112 24.63 -15.05 -9.37
C ASP A 112 24.67 -14.68 -7.87
N TRP A 113 24.89 -15.67 -7.01
CA TRP A 113 24.81 -15.50 -5.56
C TRP A 113 25.82 -14.50 -5.00
N THR A 114 26.88 -14.19 -5.73
CA THR A 114 27.89 -13.17 -5.39
C THR A 114 27.38 -11.75 -5.60
N GLU A 115 26.36 -11.58 -6.47
CA GLU A 115 25.82 -10.27 -6.78
C GLU A 115 24.66 -9.90 -5.87
N PRO A 116 24.59 -8.64 -5.43
CA PRO A 116 23.47 -8.18 -4.61
C PRO A 116 22.18 -8.16 -5.42
N LEU A 117 21.09 -8.65 -4.84
CA LEU A 117 19.78 -8.52 -5.45
C LEU A 117 19.31 -7.06 -5.41
N SER A 118 18.82 -6.57 -6.54
CA SER A 118 18.18 -5.26 -6.66
C SER A 118 16.66 -5.40 -6.76
N ALA A 119 15.94 -4.38 -6.35
CA ALA A 119 14.50 -4.28 -6.62
C ALA A 119 14.30 -3.92 -8.10
N GLY A 120 13.35 -4.57 -8.76
CA GLY A 120 12.94 -4.21 -10.10
C GLY A 120 12.02 -2.98 -10.11
N ARG A 121 11.47 -2.66 -11.28
CA ARG A 121 10.57 -1.53 -11.47
C ARG A 121 9.13 -2.00 -11.59
N SER A 122 8.25 -1.46 -10.75
CA SER A 122 6.81 -1.74 -10.83
C SER A 122 6.19 -1.13 -12.09
N GLN A 123 5.23 -1.84 -12.68
CA GLN A 123 4.40 -1.33 -13.78
C GLN A 123 3.23 -0.46 -13.26
N ASN A 124 3.08 -0.31 -11.94
CA ASN A 124 2.05 0.53 -11.34
C ASN A 124 2.33 2.01 -11.63
N ASP A 125 1.50 2.62 -12.45
CA ASP A 125 1.59 4.01 -12.88
C ASP A 125 1.53 5.02 -11.72
N MET A 126 0.69 4.76 -10.70
CA MET A 126 0.62 5.61 -9.51
C MET A 126 1.97 5.57 -8.77
N LEU A 127 2.56 4.40 -8.52
CA LEU A 127 3.88 4.31 -7.91
C LEU A 127 4.95 5.01 -8.76
N GLN A 128 4.95 4.82 -10.07
CA GLN A 128 5.90 5.47 -10.97
C GLN A 128 5.76 7.00 -10.97
N SER A 129 4.53 7.51 -10.83
CA SER A 129 4.25 8.95 -10.79
C SER A 129 4.54 9.58 -9.44
N LEU A 130 4.59 8.80 -8.36
CA LEU A 130 4.78 9.29 -6.99
C LEU A 130 6.21 9.14 -6.50
N VAL A 131 6.85 7.98 -6.72
CA VAL A 131 8.12 7.67 -6.08
C VAL A 131 9.32 8.11 -6.92
N VAL A 132 10.33 8.63 -6.27
CA VAL A 132 11.62 8.91 -6.89
C VAL A 132 12.43 7.62 -6.92
N GLU A 133 12.87 7.23 -8.10
CA GLU A 133 13.62 5.99 -8.30
C GLU A 133 14.91 5.97 -7.48
N GLY A 134 15.19 4.84 -6.84
CA GLY A 134 16.35 4.68 -5.96
C GLY A 134 16.23 5.36 -4.59
N GLU A 135 15.15 6.12 -4.33
CA GLU A 135 14.92 6.75 -3.04
C GLU A 135 13.86 6.02 -2.23
N GLY A 136 14.21 5.68 -0.99
CA GLY A 136 13.30 5.10 0.00
C GLY A 136 13.12 6.01 1.22
N TRP A 137 12.53 5.45 2.25
CA TRP A 137 12.43 6.12 3.54
C TRP A 137 13.81 6.27 4.21
N LYS A 138 14.08 7.45 4.74
CA LYS A 138 15.24 7.77 5.58
C LYS A 138 14.76 8.27 6.93
N VAL A 139 15.54 8.12 7.99
CA VAL A 139 15.24 8.75 9.27
C VAL A 139 15.44 10.26 9.08
N ALA A 140 14.44 11.04 9.48
CA ALA A 140 14.49 12.49 9.37
C ALA A 140 15.49 13.09 10.39
N GLY A 141 16.26 14.06 9.96
CA GLY A 141 17.05 14.90 10.86
C GLY A 141 16.21 16.05 11.41
N GLY A 142 16.38 16.35 12.71
CA GLY A 142 15.70 17.47 13.35
C GLY A 142 14.28 17.19 13.83
N LYS A 143 13.68 18.19 14.51
CA LYS A 143 12.32 18.13 15.02
C LYS A 143 11.32 18.41 13.90
N VAL A 144 10.38 17.52 13.69
CA VAL A 144 9.27 17.71 12.76
C VAL A 144 7.99 17.76 13.58
N GLU A 145 7.26 18.87 13.45
CA GLU A 145 5.95 19.02 14.07
C GLU A 145 4.87 18.54 13.11
N PHE A 146 3.93 17.77 13.64
CA PHE A 146 2.79 17.25 12.89
C PHE A 146 1.56 18.07 13.26
N PRO A 147 0.73 18.47 12.28
CA PRO A 147 -0.49 19.21 12.56
C PRO A 147 -1.46 18.33 13.35
N ASP A 148 -2.33 18.94 14.10
CA ASP A 148 -3.50 18.25 14.65
C ASP A 148 -4.44 17.81 13.51
N HIS A 149 -5.24 16.78 13.78
CA HIS A 149 -5.88 15.95 12.75
C HIS A 149 -7.29 16.40 12.36
N SER A 150 -7.80 17.45 12.96
CA SER A 150 -9.14 17.96 12.65
C SER A 150 -9.06 19.23 11.80
N LEU A 151 -9.82 19.25 10.70
CA LEU A 151 -10.09 20.47 9.97
C LEU A 151 -11.30 21.17 10.60
N MET A 152 -11.11 22.40 11.05
CA MET A 152 -12.21 23.25 11.48
C MET A 152 -12.50 24.31 10.42
N LYS A 153 -13.78 24.56 10.15
CA LYS A 153 -14.19 25.66 9.31
C LYS A 153 -14.15 26.96 10.14
N THR A 154 -13.49 27.96 9.58
CA THR A 154 -13.51 29.34 10.09
C THR A 154 -14.16 30.26 9.06
N SER A 155 -14.36 31.53 9.40
CA SER A 155 -14.83 32.57 8.44
C SER A 155 -13.86 32.78 7.26
N GLU A 156 -12.61 32.39 7.42
CA GLU A 156 -11.53 32.56 6.41
C GLU A 156 -11.21 31.28 5.64
N GLY A 157 -11.92 30.15 5.92
CA GLY A 157 -11.70 28.87 5.28
C GLY A 157 -11.54 27.72 6.26
N PHE A 158 -10.69 26.73 5.91
CA PHE A 158 -10.42 25.57 6.75
C PHE A 158 -9.05 25.70 7.42
N VAL A 159 -9.02 25.46 8.73
CA VAL A 159 -7.77 25.41 9.52
C VAL A 159 -7.69 24.10 10.30
N PHE A 160 -6.47 23.66 10.59
CA PHE A 160 -6.25 22.53 11.48
C PHE A 160 -6.55 22.96 12.93
N GLY A 161 -7.41 22.21 13.64
CA GLY A 161 -7.84 22.52 15.00
C GLY A 161 -7.39 21.47 16.00
N GLU A 162 -7.37 21.86 17.28
CA GLU A 162 -6.85 21.05 18.40
C GLU A 162 -7.88 20.06 19.02
N ASN A 163 -9.06 19.95 18.47
CA ASN A 163 -10.09 19.09 19.06
C ASN A 163 -10.02 17.69 18.48
N GLY A 164 -9.54 16.71 19.23
CA GLY A 164 -9.38 15.29 18.93
C GLY A 164 -10.57 14.58 18.29
N GLY A 165 -11.02 15.12 17.16
CA GLY A 165 -12.07 14.59 16.30
C GLY A 165 -11.55 13.52 15.32
N GLN A 166 -12.45 13.03 14.49
CA GLN A 166 -12.09 12.14 13.39
C GLN A 166 -11.13 12.85 12.44
N SER A 167 -10.14 12.10 11.90
CA SER A 167 -9.23 12.64 10.88
C SER A 167 -10.02 13.09 9.67
N THR A 168 -9.78 14.32 9.21
CA THR A 168 -10.44 14.93 8.06
C THR A 168 -9.43 15.51 7.09
N ALA A 169 -9.81 15.62 5.82
CA ALA A 169 -9.05 16.31 4.79
C ALA A 169 -10.00 16.98 3.79
N ILE A 170 -9.58 18.12 3.23
CA ILE A 170 -10.33 18.80 2.16
C ILE A 170 -9.55 18.72 0.86
N SER A 171 -10.27 18.46 -0.23
CA SER A 171 -9.68 18.41 -1.58
C SER A 171 -9.07 19.77 -1.98
N PRO A 172 -8.09 19.80 -2.93
CA PRO A 172 -7.42 21.03 -3.33
C PRO A 172 -8.36 22.11 -3.88
N ASP A 173 -9.51 21.73 -4.42
CA ASP A 173 -10.55 22.66 -4.89
C ASP A 173 -11.57 23.06 -3.80
N HIS A 174 -11.35 22.61 -2.59
CA HIS A 174 -12.20 22.82 -1.42
C HIS A 174 -13.66 22.35 -1.58
N ARG A 175 -13.93 21.46 -2.54
CA ARG A 175 -15.29 21.00 -2.86
C ARG A 175 -15.65 19.66 -2.23
N VAL A 176 -14.67 18.89 -1.76
CA VAL A 176 -14.89 17.58 -1.16
C VAL A 176 -14.20 17.52 0.20
N LEU A 177 -14.99 17.31 1.25
CA LEU A 177 -14.49 16.99 2.58
C LEU A 177 -14.47 15.48 2.72
N VAL A 178 -13.34 14.94 3.17
CA VAL A 178 -13.16 13.51 3.47
C VAL A 178 -13.00 13.34 4.96
N GLU A 179 -13.72 12.38 5.52
CA GLU A 179 -13.72 12.07 6.95
C GLU A 179 -13.47 10.58 7.18
N ALA A 180 -12.65 10.24 8.15
CA ALA A 180 -12.46 8.86 8.55
C ALA A 180 -13.72 8.35 9.29
N GLU A 181 -14.22 7.18 8.90
CA GLU A 181 -15.27 6.49 9.64
C GLU A 181 -14.64 5.66 10.79
N ARG A 182 -15.15 5.81 12.01
CA ARG A 182 -14.59 5.12 13.17
C ARG A 182 -14.73 3.59 13.03
N ASN A 183 -13.66 2.85 13.30
CA ASN A 183 -13.62 1.38 13.23
C ASN A 183 -14.07 0.82 11.89
N SER A 184 -13.67 1.48 10.81
CA SER A 184 -14.04 1.13 9.44
C SER A 184 -12.85 1.30 8.49
N ASP A 185 -12.84 0.52 7.43
CA ASP A 185 -11.93 0.69 6.29
C ASP A 185 -12.46 1.72 5.28
N TRP A 186 -13.63 2.29 5.54
CA TRP A 186 -14.23 3.32 4.69
C TRP A 186 -13.89 4.73 5.16
N LEU A 187 -13.68 5.60 4.18
CA LEU A 187 -13.72 7.04 4.39
C LEU A 187 -14.98 7.60 3.71
N VAL A 188 -15.61 8.53 4.40
CA VAL A 188 -16.81 9.21 3.93
C VAL A 188 -16.40 10.48 3.21
N ALA A 189 -16.90 10.70 2.01
CA ALA A 189 -16.75 11.96 1.28
C ALA A 189 -18.08 12.70 1.26
N GLY A 190 -18.01 14.02 1.41
CA GLY A 190 -19.17 14.92 1.31
C GLY A 190 -18.85 16.14 0.45
N ILE A 191 -19.86 16.68 -0.22
CA ILE A 191 -19.73 17.87 -1.04
C ILE A 191 -19.83 19.12 -0.16
N VAL A 192 -18.85 20.01 -0.29
CA VAL A 192 -18.80 21.28 0.41
C VAL A 192 -19.53 22.33 -0.44
N ALA A 193 -20.62 22.88 0.08
CA ALA A 193 -21.38 23.95 -0.56
C ALA A 193 -20.73 25.33 -0.35
N ALA A 194 -21.17 26.35 -1.07
CA ALA A 194 -20.61 27.70 -0.99
C ALA A 194 -20.75 28.34 0.42
N ASP A 195 -21.79 27.99 1.17
CA ASP A 195 -21.96 28.38 2.58
C ASP A 195 -21.11 27.53 3.56
N GLY A 196 -20.38 26.55 3.01
CA GLY A 196 -19.52 25.62 3.72
C GLY A 196 -20.26 24.51 4.47
N SER A 197 -21.55 24.34 4.25
CA SER A 197 -22.25 23.13 4.67
C SER A 197 -21.75 21.92 3.88
N VAL A 198 -21.84 20.73 4.50
CA VAL A 198 -21.42 19.48 3.86
C VAL A 198 -22.65 18.62 3.59
N ALA A 199 -22.90 18.35 2.32
CA ALA A 199 -24.02 17.56 1.83
C ALA A 199 -23.56 16.29 1.11
N CYS A 200 -24.51 15.44 0.73
CA CYS A 200 -24.28 14.24 -0.10
C CYS A 200 -23.18 13.32 0.46
N ARG A 201 -23.15 13.15 1.77
CA ARG A 201 -22.17 12.29 2.43
C ARG A 201 -22.39 10.83 2.05
N GLN A 202 -21.31 10.17 1.61
CA GLN A 202 -21.32 8.75 1.26
C GLN A 202 -19.98 8.11 1.49
N ARG A 203 -19.93 6.79 1.73
CA ARG A 203 -18.72 6.00 1.69
C ARG A 203 -18.14 6.05 0.29
N PHE A 204 -16.89 6.50 0.15
CA PHE A 204 -16.29 6.70 -1.17
C PHE A 204 -14.89 6.08 -1.30
N TYR A 205 -14.04 6.19 -0.28
CA TYR A 205 -12.72 5.59 -0.27
C TYR A 205 -12.75 4.30 0.55
N TRP A 206 -12.23 3.22 -0.04
CA TRP A 206 -12.07 1.95 0.66
C TRP A 206 -10.59 1.62 0.82
N LEU A 207 -10.13 1.53 2.07
CA LEU A 207 -8.75 1.29 2.44
C LEU A 207 -8.47 -0.21 2.57
N HIS A 208 -7.24 -0.59 2.29
CA HIS A 208 -6.76 -1.92 2.65
C HIS A 208 -6.48 -1.98 4.15
N ASN A 209 -6.81 -3.13 4.74
CA ASN A 209 -6.45 -3.48 6.10
C ASN A 209 -5.74 -4.82 6.14
N VAL A 210 -4.95 -5.07 7.17
CA VAL A 210 -4.36 -6.39 7.40
C VAL A 210 -5.38 -7.22 8.18
N GLU A 211 -5.72 -8.40 7.67
CA GLU A 211 -6.49 -9.36 8.44
C GLU A 211 -5.83 -9.57 9.82
N HIS A 212 -6.61 -9.63 10.86
CA HIS A 212 -6.18 -9.68 12.26
C HIS A 212 -5.63 -8.38 12.86
N CYS A 213 -5.63 -7.25 12.14
CA CYS A 213 -5.38 -5.98 12.76
C CYS A 213 -6.70 -5.37 13.23
N ALA A 214 -6.90 -5.33 14.55
CA ALA A 214 -8.08 -4.70 15.13
C ALA A 214 -8.09 -3.17 14.98
N ASP A 215 -6.92 -2.58 14.68
CA ASP A 215 -6.77 -1.13 14.52
C ASP A 215 -7.00 -0.73 13.06
N THR A 216 -8.23 -0.37 12.75
CA THR A 216 -8.62 0.25 11.47
C THR A 216 -8.55 1.78 11.53
N THR A 217 -7.94 2.34 12.55
CA THR A 217 -7.93 3.79 12.78
C THR A 217 -7.08 4.49 11.72
N VAL A 218 -7.71 5.39 11.01
CA VAL A 218 -7.03 6.38 10.17
C VAL A 218 -6.47 7.46 11.08
N ARG A 219 -5.17 7.66 11.05
CA ARG A 219 -4.48 8.60 11.94
C ARG A 219 -4.47 10.01 11.38
N GLN A 220 -4.22 10.13 10.08
CA GLN A 220 -4.12 11.42 9.42
C GLN A 220 -4.34 11.29 7.91
N MET A 221 -4.85 12.35 7.31
CA MET A 221 -5.06 12.44 5.86
C MET A 221 -4.58 13.78 5.32
N THR A 222 -4.10 13.78 4.08
CA THR A 222 -3.76 15.01 3.34
C THR A 222 -3.86 14.77 1.84
N PHE A 223 -4.15 15.81 1.08
CA PHE A 223 -4.13 15.76 -0.38
C PHE A 223 -2.80 16.25 -0.94
N ASP A 224 -2.44 15.75 -2.11
CA ASP A 224 -1.44 16.37 -2.96
C ASP A 224 -2.12 17.31 -3.99
N ILE A 225 -1.29 18.09 -4.70
CA ILE A 225 -1.76 19.01 -5.74
C ILE A 225 -2.45 18.31 -6.92
N ARG A 226 -2.31 16.98 -7.06
CA ARG A 226 -2.97 16.19 -8.10
C ARG A 226 -4.32 15.62 -7.64
N GLY A 227 -4.73 15.93 -6.41
CA GLY A 227 -5.96 15.41 -5.82
C GLY A 227 -5.87 13.97 -5.37
N ASN A 228 -4.67 13.41 -5.19
CA ASN A 228 -4.51 12.11 -4.53
C ASN A 228 -4.61 12.29 -3.02
N LEU A 229 -5.36 11.42 -2.37
CA LEU A 229 -5.50 11.40 -0.92
C LEU A 229 -4.47 10.46 -0.29
N PHE A 230 -3.61 11.00 0.53
CA PHE A 230 -2.65 10.27 1.36
C PHE A 230 -3.26 9.98 2.71
N VAL A 231 -3.23 8.73 3.15
CA VAL A 231 -3.88 8.26 4.38
C VAL A 231 -2.88 7.51 5.24
N ALA A 232 -2.65 7.98 6.45
CA ALA A 232 -1.80 7.33 7.46
C ALA A 232 -2.54 6.14 8.08
N THR A 233 -2.00 4.93 7.91
CA THR A 233 -2.63 3.69 8.35
C THR A 233 -1.61 2.75 9.02
N ASN A 234 -2.10 1.63 9.55
CA ASN A 234 -1.26 0.55 10.07
C ASN A 234 -0.46 -0.21 9.00
N MET A 235 -0.78 -0.03 7.71
CA MET A 235 -0.07 -0.62 6.58
C MET A 235 1.01 0.30 5.98
N GLY A 236 1.19 1.49 6.53
CA GLY A 236 1.96 2.57 5.95
C GLY A 236 1.07 3.70 5.45
N VAL A 237 1.56 4.47 4.50
CA VAL A 237 0.76 5.52 3.83
C VAL A 237 0.06 4.91 2.61
N GLN A 238 -1.26 4.87 2.63
CA GLN A 238 -2.06 4.49 1.46
C GLN A 238 -2.36 5.73 0.63
N VAL A 239 -2.28 5.61 -0.68
CA VAL A 239 -2.53 6.71 -1.61
C VAL A 239 -3.70 6.34 -2.50
N CYS A 240 -4.78 7.12 -2.37
CA CYS A 240 -6.01 6.95 -3.13
C CYS A 240 -6.04 7.95 -4.30
N ASP A 241 -6.56 7.50 -5.43
CA ASP A 241 -6.84 8.38 -6.58
C ASP A 241 -8.14 9.18 -6.38
N GLN A 242 -8.41 10.08 -7.32
CA GLN A 242 -9.63 10.91 -7.32
C GLN A 242 -10.94 10.11 -7.41
N ASN A 243 -10.88 8.81 -7.73
CA ASN A 243 -12.03 7.91 -7.77
C ASN A 243 -12.18 7.05 -6.49
N GLY A 244 -11.46 7.39 -5.43
CA GLY A 244 -11.56 6.72 -4.13
C GLY A 244 -10.84 5.37 -4.02
N ARG A 245 -10.00 5.01 -5.02
CA ARG A 245 -9.32 3.72 -5.08
C ARG A 245 -7.91 3.81 -4.53
N VAL A 246 -7.52 2.94 -3.61
CA VAL A 246 -6.12 2.80 -3.21
C VAL A 246 -5.30 2.28 -4.39
N ARG A 247 -4.40 3.11 -4.91
CA ARG A 247 -3.53 2.79 -6.05
C ARG A 247 -2.09 2.52 -5.63
N ALA A 248 -1.64 3.09 -4.50
CA ALA A 248 -0.30 2.85 -3.97
C ALA A 248 -0.33 2.69 -2.45
N ILE A 249 0.60 1.93 -1.93
CA ILE A 249 0.86 1.78 -0.50
C ILE A 249 2.36 1.96 -0.28
N LEU A 250 2.74 2.86 0.61
CA LEU A 250 4.11 3.19 0.96
C LEU A 250 4.40 2.71 2.39
N PRO A 251 4.78 1.43 2.58
CA PRO A 251 5.03 0.88 3.90
C PRO A 251 6.27 1.52 4.53
N LEU A 252 6.22 1.79 5.83
CA LEU A 252 7.42 2.19 6.59
C LEU A 252 8.42 1.03 6.72
N PRO A 253 9.70 1.33 6.98
CA PRO A 253 10.68 0.31 7.31
C PRO A 253 10.20 -0.61 8.44
N GLY A 254 10.38 -1.92 8.26
CA GLY A 254 9.90 -2.93 9.20
C GLY A 254 8.38 -3.15 9.21
N GLY A 255 7.62 -2.47 8.38
CA GLY A 255 6.15 -2.57 8.35
C GLY A 255 5.46 -1.90 9.53
N ALA A 256 6.09 -0.88 10.09
CA ALA A 256 5.54 -0.11 11.21
C ALA A 256 4.30 0.70 10.79
N ALA A 257 3.36 0.87 11.71
CA ALA A 257 2.18 1.71 11.51
C ALA A 257 2.56 3.20 11.44
N VAL A 258 1.82 3.98 10.65
CA VAL A 258 1.98 5.43 10.59
C VAL A 258 1.06 6.09 11.60
N GLU A 259 1.62 6.72 12.61
CA GLU A 259 0.87 7.40 13.68
C GLU A 259 0.57 8.86 13.34
N ALA A 260 1.46 9.51 12.60
CA ALA A 260 1.27 10.86 12.10
C ALA A 260 1.98 11.03 10.75
N MET A 261 1.47 11.94 9.92
CA MET A 261 1.97 12.15 8.58
C MET A 261 1.86 13.63 8.20
N LYS A 262 2.83 14.11 7.40
CA LYS A 262 2.79 15.46 6.82
C LYS A 262 3.46 15.45 5.45
N LEU A 263 2.85 16.09 4.47
CA LEU A 263 3.44 16.32 3.16
C LEU A 263 3.78 17.79 3.01
N ILE A 264 5.08 18.10 3.02
CA ILE A 264 5.62 19.47 2.94
C ILE A 264 6.42 19.60 1.66
N GLY A 265 5.98 20.43 0.74
CA GLY A 265 6.59 20.46 -0.58
C GLY A 265 6.56 19.04 -1.18
N ASP A 266 7.69 18.57 -1.66
CA ASP A 266 7.88 17.23 -2.22
C ASP A 266 8.28 16.16 -1.17
N ARG A 267 8.24 16.47 0.11
CA ARG A 267 8.70 15.59 1.20
C ARG A 267 7.56 15.07 2.03
N LEU A 268 7.39 13.76 2.02
CA LEU A 268 6.46 13.04 2.88
C LEU A 268 7.17 12.62 4.17
N TYR A 269 6.72 13.17 5.29
CA TYR A 269 7.14 12.79 6.64
C TYR A 269 6.12 11.84 7.23
N ALA A 270 6.58 10.79 7.89
CA ALA A 270 5.74 9.82 8.59
C ALA A 270 6.37 9.44 9.92
N LYS A 271 5.58 9.48 11.00
CA LYS A 271 6.01 9.13 12.37
C LYS A 271 5.52 7.75 12.75
N SER A 272 6.38 7.00 13.42
CA SER A 272 6.04 5.74 14.08
C SER A 272 6.84 5.63 15.39
N GLY A 273 6.18 5.60 16.51
CA GLY A 273 6.80 5.68 17.82
C GLY A 273 7.66 6.95 17.96
N ALA A 274 8.90 6.78 18.38
CA ALA A 274 9.87 7.89 18.51
C ALA A 274 10.56 8.25 17.17
N THR A 275 10.35 7.48 16.09
CA THR A 275 11.09 7.68 14.85
C THR A 275 10.24 8.44 13.83
N VAL A 276 10.83 9.47 13.24
CA VAL A 276 10.27 10.18 12.10
C VAL A 276 11.03 9.76 10.84
N TYR A 277 10.29 9.30 9.85
CA TYR A 277 10.82 8.97 8.53
C TYR A 277 10.47 10.06 7.54
N VAL A 278 11.32 10.23 6.54
CA VAL A 278 11.10 11.14 5.42
C VAL A 278 11.45 10.46 4.11
N ARG A 279 10.67 10.72 3.08
CA ARG A 279 11.01 10.38 1.70
C ARG A 279 10.59 11.50 0.75
N ARG A 280 11.33 11.64 -0.35
CA ARG A 280 10.97 12.55 -1.43
C ARG A 280 9.98 11.88 -2.38
N LEU A 281 9.03 12.67 -2.87
CA LEU A 281 8.04 12.25 -3.86
C LEU A 281 8.14 13.12 -5.12
N LYS A 282 7.53 12.68 -6.20
CA LYS A 282 7.36 13.45 -7.46
C LYS A 282 6.10 14.30 -7.48
N THR A 283 5.45 14.48 -6.32
CA THR A 283 4.27 15.33 -6.14
C THR A 283 4.52 16.28 -4.97
N VAL A 284 3.68 17.28 -4.83
CA VAL A 284 3.77 18.32 -3.80
C VAL A 284 2.50 18.27 -2.96
N GLY A 285 2.63 18.48 -1.66
CA GLY A 285 1.49 18.59 -0.76
C GLY A 285 0.66 19.84 -1.06
N CYS A 286 -0.63 19.73 -0.80
CA CYS A 286 -1.56 20.85 -0.87
C CYS A 286 -1.98 21.23 0.55
N SER A 287 -1.80 22.52 0.92
CA SER A 287 -2.28 23.01 2.20
C SER A 287 -3.74 23.42 2.11
N PRO A 288 -4.58 23.04 3.09
CA PRO A 288 -5.99 23.51 3.14
C PRO A 288 -6.13 25.02 3.25
N SER A 289 -5.08 25.74 3.65
CA SER A 289 -5.05 27.21 3.74
C SER A 289 -4.66 27.90 2.43
N GLU A 290 -4.22 27.14 1.42
CA GLU A 290 -3.94 27.69 0.09
C GLU A 290 -5.25 28.00 -0.67
N SER A 291 -5.17 28.92 -1.63
CA SER A 291 -6.32 29.21 -2.51
C SER A 291 -6.76 27.95 -3.26
N PRO A 292 -8.07 27.68 -3.32
CA PRO A 292 -8.55 26.48 -3.97
C PRO A 292 -8.24 26.47 -5.47
N PHE A 293 -7.83 25.31 -5.97
CA PHE A 293 -7.63 25.06 -7.39
C PHE A 293 -8.13 23.68 -7.77
N LYS A 294 -8.56 23.52 -9.01
CA LYS A 294 -9.06 22.25 -9.53
C LYS A 294 -7.87 21.37 -9.99
N PRO A 295 -7.64 20.22 -9.38
CA PRO A 295 -6.62 19.29 -9.86
C PRO A 295 -6.92 18.82 -11.29
N VAL A 296 -5.86 18.49 -12.03
CA VAL A 296 -6.00 17.87 -13.35
C VAL A 296 -6.68 16.51 -13.19
N SER A 297 -7.71 16.25 -13.99
CA SER A 297 -8.40 14.97 -14.02
C SER A 297 -7.42 13.84 -14.36
N GLN A 298 -7.36 12.84 -13.50
CA GLN A 298 -6.60 11.62 -13.78
C GLN A 298 -7.44 10.76 -14.73
N GLY A 299 -6.87 10.41 -15.89
CA GLY A 299 -7.54 9.52 -16.83
C GLY A 299 -7.94 8.21 -16.15
N GLN A 300 -9.03 7.62 -16.64
CA GLN A 300 -9.43 6.27 -16.21
C GLN A 300 -8.39 5.30 -16.76
N GLY A 301 -7.52 4.78 -15.92
CA GLY A 301 -6.61 3.68 -16.20
C GLY A 301 -7.21 2.35 -15.74
#